data_7d373f5b20c49813b104d841d9d60318
#
_entry.id   7d373f5b20c49813b104d841d9d60318
#
_cell.length_a   1.000
_cell.length_b   1.000
_cell.length_c   1.000
_cell.angle_alpha   90.00
_cell.angle_beta   90.00
_cell.angle_gamma   90.00
#
_symmetry.space_group_name_H-M   'P 1'
#
loop_
_entity.id
_entity.type
_entity.pdbx_description
1 polymer ?
#
loop_
_entity_poly.entity_id
_entity_poly.type
_entity_poly.pdbx_seq_one_letter_code
_entity_poly.pdbx_strand_id
1 'polypeptide(L)'
;TGTGWQEIASSEPFRRIEIHLNFEHQGVARSYFDIDETRQGVQLTWGFDTDLLEGQSWFAGVLARYFGLFFDRWIGADYEAGLARLEAFVEALPPADFADLDVAVVDVQPQDILYVRLDDMPESIAIEQRLAAAYREISSFMDDHGIEMAGEPLTSTHGNAGPGISLEAAVPAIATSAEPAGHVRIGGSPGGRAVRAVHHGSHGSLVSTYEKLAAWMAAHGLEEGRTSWEHYVSDPARTPPGERVTHLFVLLADGS
;
A
#
# COMPACT_ATOMS: atom_id res chain seq x y z
N THR A 1 -20.86 -12.32 25.86
CA THR A 1 -19.63 -12.12 25.09
C THR A 1 -19.57 -13.19 24.02
N GLY A 2 -19.88 -12.82 22.78
CA GLY A 2 -19.73 -13.69 21.63
C GLY A 2 -18.25 -13.75 21.23
N THR A 3 -17.80 -14.92 20.77
CA THR A 3 -16.52 -15.11 20.11
C THR A 3 -16.75 -15.13 18.60
N GLY A 4 -15.80 -14.64 17.85
CA GLY A 4 -15.86 -14.61 16.39
C GLY A 4 -14.57 -14.04 15.81
N TRP A 5 -14.47 -14.01 14.50
CA TRP A 5 -13.37 -13.36 13.79
C TRP A 5 -13.90 -12.40 12.73
N GLN A 6 -13.08 -11.44 12.38
CA GLN A 6 -13.34 -10.51 11.28
C GLN A 6 -12.11 -10.43 10.38
N GLU A 7 -12.35 -10.22 9.10
CA GLU A 7 -11.32 -10.13 8.06
C GLU A 7 -11.70 -9.03 7.08
N ILE A 8 -10.73 -8.20 6.68
CA ILE A 8 -10.92 -7.25 5.58
C ILE A 8 -10.89 -8.06 4.30
N ALA A 9 -12.04 -8.21 3.66
CA ALA A 9 -12.21 -8.98 2.43
C ALA A 9 -11.78 -8.20 1.19
N SER A 10 -12.02 -6.89 1.18
CA SER A 10 -11.54 -5.98 0.13
C SER A 10 -11.36 -4.57 0.68
N SER A 11 -10.45 -3.83 0.07
CA SER A 11 -10.23 -2.41 0.34
C SER A 11 -9.97 -1.70 -0.98
N GLU A 12 -10.88 -0.81 -1.35
CA GLU A 12 -10.72 0.13 -2.45
C GLU A 12 -10.41 1.50 -1.83
N PRO A 13 -9.18 1.99 -1.95
CA PRO A 13 -8.77 3.26 -1.34
C PRO A 13 -9.76 4.38 -1.67
N PHE A 14 -10.16 5.14 -0.65
CA PHE A 14 -11.07 6.29 -0.71
C PHE A 14 -12.50 5.99 -1.19
N ARG A 15 -12.87 4.73 -1.43
CA ARG A 15 -14.19 4.34 -1.94
C ARG A 15 -14.92 3.36 -1.05
N ARG A 16 -14.30 2.20 -0.73
CA ARG A 16 -15.00 1.12 -0.04
C ARG A 16 -14.06 0.22 0.75
N ILE A 17 -14.49 -0.16 1.93
CA ILE A 17 -13.88 -1.25 2.71
C ILE A 17 -14.97 -2.28 2.98
N GLU A 18 -14.70 -3.54 2.67
CA GLU A 18 -15.60 -4.66 2.96
C GLU A 18 -14.95 -5.58 3.99
N ILE A 19 -15.73 -5.95 5.01
CA ILE A 19 -15.30 -6.77 6.13
C ILE A 19 -16.21 -7.98 6.24
N HIS A 20 -15.64 -9.17 6.23
CA HIS A 20 -16.34 -10.40 6.56
C HIS A 20 -16.31 -10.63 8.06
N LEU A 21 -17.46 -10.94 8.62
CA LEU A 21 -17.65 -11.23 10.03
C LEU A 21 -18.14 -12.67 10.18
N ASN A 22 -17.55 -13.42 11.07
CA ASN A 22 -18.01 -14.75 11.43
C ASN A 22 -18.26 -14.77 12.94
N PHE A 23 -19.52 -14.98 13.31
CA PHE A 23 -19.94 -15.14 14.69
C PHE A 23 -20.05 -16.64 14.97
N GLU A 24 -19.15 -17.17 15.81
CA GLU A 24 -19.20 -18.59 16.20
C GLU A 24 -20.62 -18.97 16.63
N HIS A 25 -21.20 -19.95 15.93
CA HIS A 25 -22.57 -20.47 16.14
C HIS A 25 -23.75 -19.56 15.74
N GLN A 26 -23.51 -18.36 15.17
CA GLN A 26 -24.60 -17.44 14.77
C GLN A 26 -24.58 -17.05 13.28
N GLY A 27 -23.61 -17.58 12.50
CA GLY A 27 -23.53 -17.37 11.07
C GLY A 27 -22.48 -16.34 10.63
N VAL A 28 -22.53 -16.01 9.35
CA VAL A 28 -21.64 -15.03 8.73
C VAL A 28 -22.41 -13.77 8.38
N ALA A 29 -21.70 -12.64 8.42
CA ALA A 29 -22.25 -11.36 8.01
C ALA A 29 -21.19 -10.57 7.26
N ARG A 30 -21.62 -9.54 6.55
CA ARG A 30 -20.77 -8.62 5.82
C ARG A 30 -21.03 -7.21 6.33
N SER A 31 -19.95 -6.53 6.71
CA SER A 31 -19.99 -5.10 7.01
C SER A 31 -19.20 -4.36 5.96
N TYR A 32 -19.60 -3.13 5.65
CA TYR A 32 -18.87 -2.30 4.69
C TYR A 32 -18.95 -0.84 5.07
N PHE A 33 -17.93 -0.11 4.63
CA PHE A 33 -17.89 1.35 4.64
C PHE A 33 -17.82 1.82 3.20
N ASP A 34 -18.81 2.62 2.77
CA ASP A 34 -18.78 3.35 1.52
C ASP A 34 -18.41 4.81 1.79
N ILE A 35 -17.49 5.33 0.99
CA ILE A 35 -16.96 6.69 1.10
C ILE A 35 -17.32 7.41 -0.20
N ASP A 36 -18.19 8.41 -0.11
CA ASP A 36 -18.67 9.20 -1.25
C ASP A 36 -18.26 10.66 -1.09
N GLU A 37 -17.66 11.22 -2.12
CA GLU A 37 -17.40 12.65 -2.19
C GLU A 37 -18.71 13.41 -2.50
N THR A 38 -18.96 14.45 -1.74
CA THR A 38 -20.12 15.33 -1.91
C THR A 38 -19.67 16.78 -2.05
N ARG A 39 -20.58 17.66 -2.46
CA ARG A 39 -20.30 19.12 -2.52
C ARG A 39 -20.03 19.75 -1.15
N GLN A 40 -20.33 19.06 -0.06
CA GLN A 40 -20.22 19.55 1.32
C GLN A 40 -19.11 18.85 2.12
N GLY A 41 -18.39 17.91 1.51
CA GLY A 41 -17.35 17.09 2.13
C GLY A 41 -17.51 15.63 1.77
N VAL A 42 -17.12 14.75 2.66
CA VAL A 42 -17.17 13.30 2.47
C VAL A 42 -18.37 12.73 3.23
N GLN A 43 -19.13 11.88 2.58
CA GLN A 43 -20.19 11.09 3.21
C GLN A 43 -19.69 9.68 3.43
N LEU A 44 -19.67 9.23 4.68
CA LEU A 44 -19.38 7.85 5.06
C LEU A 44 -20.68 7.11 5.33
N THR A 45 -20.86 5.97 4.68
CA THR A 45 -21.97 5.06 4.92
C THR A 45 -21.43 3.76 5.52
N TRP A 46 -21.89 3.40 6.70
CA TRP A 46 -21.57 2.12 7.31
C TRP A 46 -22.75 1.17 7.15
N GLY A 47 -22.56 0.12 6.36
CA GLY A 47 -23.58 -0.88 6.09
C GLY A 47 -23.27 -2.23 6.72
N PHE A 48 -24.33 -3.03 6.91
CA PHE A 48 -24.25 -4.37 7.44
C PHE A 48 -25.27 -5.26 6.75
N ASP A 49 -24.80 -6.33 6.12
CA ASP A 49 -25.61 -7.34 5.44
C ASP A 49 -25.46 -8.69 6.15
N THR A 50 -26.57 -9.29 6.51
CA THR A 50 -26.59 -10.65 7.05
C THR A 50 -27.78 -11.41 6.51
N ASP A 51 -27.59 -12.66 6.15
CA ASP A 51 -28.69 -13.55 5.80
C ASP A 51 -29.22 -14.25 7.05
N LEU A 52 -30.25 -13.64 7.64
CA LEU A 52 -30.95 -14.18 8.81
C LEU A 52 -31.79 -15.44 8.48
N LEU A 53 -31.90 -15.83 7.22
CA LEU A 53 -32.78 -16.90 6.73
C LEU A 53 -32.01 -18.16 6.35
N GLU A 54 -30.69 -18.10 6.21
CA GLU A 54 -29.88 -19.25 5.79
C GLU A 54 -29.92 -20.35 6.87
N GLY A 55 -30.41 -21.51 6.49
CA GLY A 55 -30.51 -22.69 7.36
C GLY A 55 -31.69 -22.73 8.34
N GLN A 56 -32.64 -21.77 8.30
CA GLN A 56 -33.78 -21.70 9.21
C GLN A 56 -35.03 -22.38 8.64
N SER A 57 -35.82 -23.00 9.51
CA SER A 57 -37.17 -23.53 9.13
C SER A 57 -38.09 -22.35 8.77
N TRP A 58 -39.14 -22.61 7.94
CA TRP A 58 -40.04 -21.55 7.48
C TRP A 58 -40.72 -20.77 8.60
N PHE A 59 -40.98 -21.39 9.76
CA PHE A 59 -41.51 -20.74 10.96
C PHE A 59 -40.51 -19.77 11.59
N ALA A 60 -39.24 -20.16 11.64
CA ALA A 60 -38.16 -19.28 12.15
C ALA A 60 -37.91 -18.09 11.20
N GLY A 61 -38.10 -18.28 9.89
CA GLY A 61 -38.02 -17.24 8.87
C GLY A 61 -39.09 -16.13 9.00
N VAL A 62 -40.31 -16.49 9.44
CA VAL A 62 -41.36 -15.49 9.72
C VAL A 62 -41.02 -14.69 10.99
N LEU A 63 -40.49 -15.36 12.03
CA LEU A 63 -40.06 -14.68 13.25
C LEU A 63 -38.84 -13.78 12.99
N ALA A 64 -37.88 -14.24 12.19
CA ALA A 64 -36.70 -13.48 11.79
C ALA A 64 -37.06 -12.18 11.03
N ARG A 65 -38.09 -12.21 10.18
CA ARG A 65 -38.61 -10.99 9.53
C ARG A 65 -39.23 -9.99 10.51
N TYR A 66 -39.87 -10.46 11.58
CA TYR A 66 -40.36 -9.59 12.64
C TYR A 66 -39.23 -9.04 13.51
N PHE A 67 -38.20 -9.86 13.79
CA PHE A 67 -37.00 -9.40 14.50
C PHE A 67 -36.18 -8.41 13.66
N GLY A 68 -36.12 -8.57 12.33
CA GLY A 68 -35.46 -7.63 11.43
C GLY A 68 -36.02 -6.19 11.52
N LEU A 69 -37.32 -6.03 11.75
CA LEU A 69 -37.96 -4.71 11.96
C LEU A 69 -37.57 -4.03 13.28
N PHE A 70 -37.09 -4.79 14.27
CA PHE A 70 -36.61 -4.26 15.55
C PHE A 70 -35.09 -4.18 15.60
N PHE A 71 -34.39 -4.88 14.69
CA PHE A 71 -32.93 -4.97 14.64
C PHE A 71 -32.33 -3.59 14.32
N ASP A 72 -32.92 -2.86 13.36
CA ASP A 72 -32.54 -1.49 13.01
C ASP A 72 -32.60 -0.53 14.21
N ARG A 73 -33.58 -0.74 15.10
CA ARG A 73 -33.76 0.13 16.26
C ARG A 73 -32.79 -0.22 17.40
N TRP A 74 -32.29 -1.44 17.45
CA TRP A 74 -31.43 -1.93 18.54
C TRP A 74 -29.96 -1.72 18.23
N ILE A 75 -29.56 -1.90 16.96
CA ILE A 75 -28.18 -1.71 16.49
C ILE A 75 -27.98 -0.26 16.02
N GLY A 76 -29.00 0.41 15.52
CA GLY A 76 -28.91 1.77 14.96
C GLY A 76 -28.25 2.76 15.92
N ALA A 77 -28.59 2.69 17.21
CA ALA A 77 -28.00 3.58 18.21
C ALA A 77 -26.48 3.37 18.41
N ASP A 78 -26.01 2.12 18.33
CA ASP A 78 -24.59 1.81 18.46
C ASP A 78 -23.82 2.23 17.19
N TYR A 79 -24.44 2.08 16.01
CA TYR A 79 -23.88 2.54 14.73
C TYR A 79 -23.81 4.06 14.66
N GLU A 80 -24.89 4.77 15.05
CA GLU A 80 -24.89 6.24 15.15
C GLU A 80 -23.82 6.75 16.10
N ALA A 81 -23.68 6.11 17.26
CA ALA A 81 -22.63 6.46 18.21
C ALA A 81 -21.22 6.14 17.69
N GLY A 82 -21.07 5.06 16.92
CA GLY A 82 -19.81 4.69 16.27
C GLY A 82 -19.41 5.71 15.20
N LEU A 83 -20.34 6.05 14.32
CA LEU A 83 -20.13 7.05 13.27
C LEU A 83 -19.83 8.43 13.85
N ALA A 84 -20.58 8.87 14.87
CA ALA A 84 -20.35 10.15 15.53
C ALA A 84 -18.95 10.22 16.19
N ARG A 85 -18.46 9.11 16.75
CA ARG A 85 -17.09 9.05 17.30
C ARG A 85 -16.04 9.12 16.19
N LEU A 86 -16.29 8.44 15.08
CA LEU A 86 -15.40 8.47 13.93
C LEU A 86 -15.35 9.88 13.30
N GLU A 87 -16.52 10.52 13.13
CA GLU A 87 -16.62 11.92 12.68
C GLU A 87 -15.81 12.85 13.58
N ALA A 88 -16.08 12.80 14.90
CA ALA A 88 -15.35 13.62 15.87
C ALA A 88 -13.83 13.33 15.87
N PHE A 89 -13.42 12.09 15.65
CA PHE A 89 -12.02 11.71 15.53
C PHE A 89 -11.39 12.31 14.27
N VAL A 90 -12.05 12.18 13.12
CA VAL A 90 -11.57 12.71 11.83
C VAL A 90 -11.52 14.24 11.86
N GLU A 91 -12.54 14.91 12.40
CA GLU A 91 -12.58 16.37 12.54
C GLU A 91 -11.52 16.92 13.53
N ALA A 92 -11.10 16.11 14.49
CA ALA A 92 -10.03 16.47 15.44
C ALA A 92 -8.63 16.25 14.84
N LEU A 93 -8.50 15.54 13.71
CA LEU A 93 -7.22 15.41 13.02
C LEU A 93 -6.79 16.79 12.49
N PRO A 94 -5.52 17.16 12.65
CA PRO A 94 -5.03 18.38 12.03
C PRO A 94 -5.25 18.30 10.51
N PRO A 95 -5.55 19.43 9.83
CA PRO A 95 -5.59 19.47 8.38
C PRO A 95 -4.31 18.86 7.82
N ALA A 96 -4.42 18.09 6.76
CA ALA A 96 -3.25 17.51 6.11
C ALA A 96 -2.32 18.64 5.68
N ASP A 97 -1.19 18.76 6.37
CA ASP A 97 -0.15 19.75 6.04
C ASP A 97 0.95 19.03 5.26
N PHE A 98 1.11 19.44 4.01
CA PHE A 98 2.13 18.92 3.10
C PHE A 98 3.32 19.88 2.93
N ALA A 99 3.39 20.95 3.73
CA ALA A 99 4.43 21.97 3.57
C ALA A 99 5.85 21.42 3.82
N ASP A 100 5.97 20.34 4.59
CA ASP A 100 7.23 19.64 4.86
C ASP A 100 7.53 18.52 3.86
N LEU A 101 6.63 18.26 2.89
CA LEU A 101 6.81 17.25 1.87
C LEU A 101 7.36 17.87 0.58
N ASP A 102 8.62 17.60 0.26
CA ASP A 102 9.17 17.91 -1.07
C ASP A 102 8.62 16.92 -2.08
N VAL A 103 7.55 17.31 -2.79
CA VAL A 103 6.80 16.46 -3.70
C VAL A 103 6.59 17.14 -5.05
N ALA A 104 6.71 16.36 -6.13
CA ALA A 104 6.46 16.83 -7.50
C ALA A 104 5.98 15.70 -8.41
N VAL A 105 5.15 16.04 -9.39
CA VAL A 105 4.88 15.15 -10.53
C VAL A 105 6.03 15.27 -11.51
N VAL A 106 6.60 14.14 -11.92
CA VAL A 106 7.80 14.06 -12.78
C VAL A 106 7.61 13.01 -13.87
N ASP A 107 8.31 13.20 -15.00
CA ASP A 107 8.44 12.18 -16.03
C ASP A 107 9.80 11.50 -15.89
N VAL A 108 9.79 10.22 -15.50
CA VAL A 108 11.01 9.43 -15.26
C VAL A 108 11.35 8.63 -16.51
N GLN A 109 12.58 8.77 -16.99
CA GLN A 109 13.08 7.96 -18.10
C GLN A 109 13.64 6.63 -17.56
N PRO A 110 13.24 5.49 -18.14
CA PRO A 110 13.84 4.20 -17.79
C PRO A 110 15.35 4.20 -18.06
N GLN A 111 16.09 3.49 -17.22
CA GLN A 111 17.54 3.30 -17.36
C GLN A 111 17.84 1.81 -17.43
N ASP A 112 18.95 1.46 -18.08
CA ASP A 112 19.44 0.08 -18.05
C ASP A 112 19.90 -0.27 -16.62
N ILE A 113 19.46 -1.40 -16.11
CA ILE A 113 19.75 -1.87 -14.75
C ILE A 113 20.24 -3.32 -14.74
N LEU A 114 21.07 -3.62 -13.76
CA LEU A 114 21.26 -4.95 -13.25
C LEU A 114 20.33 -5.14 -12.06
N TYR A 115 19.58 -6.22 -12.01
CA TYR A 115 18.62 -6.44 -10.91
C TYR A 115 18.55 -7.89 -10.45
N VAL A 116 18.13 -8.07 -9.21
CA VAL A 116 17.74 -9.36 -8.62
C VAL A 116 16.30 -9.24 -8.14
N ARG A 117 15.45 -10.13 -8.62
CA ARG A 117 14.04 -10.18 -8.25
C ARG A 117 13.81 -11.07 -7.04
N LEU A 118 13.01 -10.60 -6.13
CA LEU A 118 12.60 -11.25 -4.90
C LEU A 118 11.08 -11.40 -4.90
N ASP A 119 10.60 -12.59 -5.26
CA ASP A 119 9.17 -12.89 -5.29
C ASP A 119 8.69 -13.48 -3.94
N ASP A 120 7.38 -13.40 -3.70
CA ASP A 120 6.68 -14.00 -2.55
C ASP A 120 7.30 -13.62 -1.19
N MET A 121 7.58 -12.33 -1.04
CA MET A 121 8.16 -11.83 0.20
C MET A 121 7.10 -11.78 1.30
N PRO A 122 7.26 -12.55 2.40
CA PRO A 122 6.42 -12.36 3.57
C PRO A 122 6.74 -11.01 4.21
N GLU A 123 5.71 -10.32 4.70
CA GLU A 123 5.87 -9.10 5.48
C GLU A 123 6.62 -9.38 6.78
N SER A 124 7.96 -9.38 6.77
CA SER A 124 8.76 -9.63 7.96
C SER A 124 10.20 -9.14 7.82
N ILE A 125 10.91 -9.13 8.94
CA ILE A 125 12.34 -8.79 9.14
C ILE A 125 13.30 -9.40 8.07
N ALA A 126 12.89 -10.46 7.40
CA ALA A 126 13.66 -11.11 6.33
C ALA A 126 13.87 -10.24 5.08
N ILE A 127 13.05 -9.21 4.83
CA ILE A 127 13.13 -8.36 3.63
C ILE A 127 14.48 -7.63 3.55
N GLU A 128 14.90 -6.95 4.62
CA GLU A 128 16.15 -6.20 4.64
C GLU A 128 17.38 -7.10 4.38
N GLN A 129 17.39 -8.28 4.97
CA GLN A 129 18.50 -9.24 4.78
C GLN A 129 18.55 -9.76 3.36
N ARG A 130 17.40 -10.04 2.74
CA ARG A 130 17.31 -10.52 1.36
C ARG A 130 17.67 -9.41 0.36
N LEU A 131 17.22 -8.18 0.58
CA LEU A 131 17.63 -7.02 -0.23
C LEU A 131 19.15 -6.80 -0.13
N ALA A 132 19.71 -6.83 1.09
CA ALA A 132 21.15 -6.69 1.28
C ALA A 132 21.95 -7.82 0.60
N ALA A 133 21.41 -9.05 0.55
CA ALA A 133 22.02 -10.16 -0.18
C ALA A 133 21.95 -9.93 -1.70
N ALA A 134 20.81 -9.46 -2.21
CA ALA A 134 20.62 -9.15 -3.62
C ALA A 134 21.57 -8.05 -4.09
N TYR A 135 21.70 -6.95 -3.34
CA TYR A 135 22.66 -5.89 -3.66
C TYR A 135 24.12 -6.37 -3.65
N ARG A 136 24.50 -7.24 -2.70
CA ARG A 136 25.86 -7.84 -2.70
C ARG A 136 26.11 -8.71 -3.92
N GLU A 137 25.11 -9.48 -4.36
CA GLU A 137 25.21 -10.32 -5.56
C GLU A 137 25.39 -9.44 -6.82
N ILE A 138 24.63 -8.35 -6.94
CA ILE A 138 24.77 -7.39 -8.03
C ILE A 138 26.16 -6.75 -8.00
N SER A 139 26.63 -6.27 -6.84
CA SER A 139 27.95 -5.64 -6.72
C SER A 139 29.07 -6.61 -7.10
N SER A 140 29.02 -7.88 -6.64
CA SER A 140 30.02 -8.88 -7.01
C SER A 140 30.01 -9.13 -8.53
N PHE A 141 28.84 -9.23 -9.12
CA PHE A 141 28.72 -9.39 -10.58
C PHE A 141 29.32 -8.20 -11.34
N MET A 142 29.07 -6.97 -10.88
CA MET A 142 29.62 -5.76 -11.48
C MET A 142 31.15 -5.75 -11.38
N ASP A 143 31.69 -6.06 -10.21
CA ASP A 143 33.14 -6.11 -9.95
C ASP A 143 33.83 -7.15 -10.84
N ASP A 144 33.26 -8.37 -10.95
CA ASP A 144 33.80 -9.49 -11.74
C ASP A 144 33.82 -9.18 -13.25
N HIS A 145 32.92 -8.30 -13.72
CA HIS A 145 32.81 -7.96 -15.15
C HIS A 145 33.29 -6.53 -15.48
N GLY A 146 33.80 -5.79 -14.50
CA GLY A 146 34.26 -4.41 -14.70
C GLY A 146 33.16 -3.45 -15.14
N ILE A 147 31.92 -3.65 -14.63
CA ILE A 147 30.77 -2.83 -14.96
C ILE A 147 30.69 -1.65 -13.98
N GLU A 148 30.60 -0.45 -14.52
CA GLU A 148 30.48 0.77 -13.71
C GLU A 148 28.99 1.09 -13.41
N MET A 149 28.74 1.57 -12.21
CA MET A 149 27.44 2.08 -11.79
C MET A 149 27.12 3.38 -12.51
N ALA A 150 25.92 3.49 -13.09
CA ALA A 150 25.48 4.64 -13.88
C ALA A 150 24.51 5.58 -13.12
N GLY A 151 24.11 5.23 -11.91
CA GLY A 151 23.16 6.00 -11.10
C GLY A 151 22.98 5.43 -9.69
N GLU A 152 22.06 6.00 -8.94
CA GLU A 152 21.79 5.54 -7.59
C GLU A 152 21.12 4.14 -7.59
N PRO A 153 21.49 3.26 -6.65
CA PRO A 153 20.76 2.00 -6.44
C PRO A 153 19.28 2.25 -6.16
N LEU A 154 18.44 1.33 -6.61
CA LEU A 154 16.99 1.45 -6.41
C LEU A 154 16.36 0.11 -6.01
N THR A 155 15.26 0.18 -5.28
CA THR A 155 14.37 -0.96 -5.03
C THR A 155 13.02 -0.65 -5.64
N SER A 156 12.50 -1.51 -6.51
CA SER A 156 11.14 -1.41 -7.06
C SER A 156 10.22 -2.39 -6.35
N THR A 157 9.00 -1.94 -6.11
CA THR A 157 7.88 -2.76 -5.61
C THR A 157 6.84 -2.88 -6.70
N HIS A 158 6.45 -4.10 -7.01
CA HIS A 158 5.44 -4.39 -8.03
C HIS A 158 4.23 -5.05 -7.36
N GLY A 159 3.04 -4.48 -7.57
CA GLY A 159 1.80 -5.07 -7.10
C GLY A 159 1.52 -6.39 -7.80
N ASN A 160 1.37 -7.46 -7.03
CA ASN A 160 1.00 -8.78 -7.52
C ASN A 160 -0.53 -8.94 -7.58
N ALA A 161 -1.00 -9.84 -8.45
CA ALA A 161 -2.41 -10.25 -8.49
C ALA A 161 -2.81 -11.23 -7.35
N GLY A 162 -1.89 -11.50 -6.40
CA GLY A 162 -2.06 -12.43 -5.28
C GLY A 162 -1.48 -11.89 -3.97
N PRO A 163 -1.62 -12.64 -2.87
CA PRO A 163 -1.02 -12.26 -1.60
C PRO A 163 0.50 -12.31 -1.71
N GLY A 164 1.16 -11.20 -1.40
CA GLY A 164 2.61 -11.04 -1.44
C GLY A 164 3.04 -9.85 -2.31
N ILE A 165 4.22 -9.37 -2.04
CA ILE A 165 4.87 -8.32 -2.82
C ILE A 165 6.07 -8.90 -3.56
N SER A 166 6.29 -8.43 -4.80
CA SER A 166 7.53 -8.67 -5.52
C SER A 166 8.40 -7.43 -5.42
N LEU A 167 9.65 -7.64 -5.01
CA LEU A 167 10.66 -6.58 -4.95
C LEU A 167 11.75 -6.85 -5.98
N GLU A 168 12.33 -5.78 -6.50
CA GLU A 168 13.54 -5.86 -7.32
C GLU A 168 14.60 -4.93 -6.72
N ALA A 169 15.70 -5.51 -6.24
CA ALA A 169 16.91 -4.75 -5.95
C ALA A 169 17.63 -4.49 -7.26
N ALA A 170 17.95 -3.25 -7.56
CA ALA A 170 18.53 -2.89 -8.85
C ALA A 170 19.63 -1.81 -8.73
N VAL A 171 20.56 -1.87 -9.66
CA VAL A 171 21.63 -0.87 -9.81
C VAL A 171 21.69 -0.43 -11.26
N PRO A 172 21.52 0.88 -11.55
CA PRO A 172 21.74 1.40 -12.89
C PRO A 172 23.19 1.14 -13.33
N ALA A 173 23.33 0.61 -14.52
CA ALA A 173 24.64 0.22 -15.06
C ALA A 173 24.77 0.68 -16.50
N ILE A 174 25.98 1.03 -16.90
CA ILE A 174 26.28 1.28 -18.30
C ILE A 174 26.04 -0.02 -19.06
N ALA A 175 25.42 0.07 -20.23
CA ALA A 175 25.11 -1.08 -21.08
C ALA A 175 26.32 -2.03 -21.18
N THR A 176 26.10 -3.27 -20.80
CA THR A 176 27.14 -4.31 -20.79
C THR A 176 26.80 -5.44 -21.75
N SER A 177 27.82 -6.09 -22.31
CA SER A 177 27.68 -7.32 -23.07
C SER A 177 27.84 -8.58 -22.20
N ALA A 178 27.98 -8.41 -20.87
CA ALA A 178 28.06 -9.53 -19.94
C ALA A 178 26.76 -10.34 -19.97
N GLU A 179 26.87 -11.66 -19.96
CA GLU A 179 25.71 -12.54 -19.85
C GLU A 179 25.24 -12.61 -18.38
N PRO A 180 23.91 -12.53 -18.14
CA PRO A 180 23.37 -12.69 -16.79
C PRO A 180 23.82 -13.99 -16.13
N ALA A 181 24.21 -13.92 -14.87
CA ALA A 181 24.64 -15.09 -14.08
C ALA A 181 24.00 -15.10 -12.69
N GLY A 182 23.85 -16.28 -12.10
CA GLY A 182 23.19 -16.43 -10.81
C GLY A 182 21.75 -15.93 -10.85
N HIS A 183 21.40 -15.07 -9.89
CA HIS A 183 20.09 -14.39 -9.86
C HIS A 183 20.12 -13.01 -10.53
N VAL A 184 21.29 -12.51 -10.93
CA VAL A 184 21.42 -11.21 -11.61
C VAL A 184 20.79 -11.29 -12.99
N ARG A 185 20.00 -10.27 -13.32
CA ARG A 185 19.36 -10.09 -14.63
C ARG A 185 19.66 -8.69 -15.15
N ILE A 186 19.48 -8.49 -16.44
CA ILE A 186 19.59 -7.20 -17.15
C ILE A 186 18.20 -6.77 -17.57
N GLY A 187 17.85 -5.51 -17.36
CA GLY A 187 16.54 -4.97 -17.71
C GLY A 187 16.50 -3.46 -17.69
N GLY A 188 15.28 -2.93 -17.69
CA GLY A 188 15.03 -1.48 -17.57
C GLY A 188 14.42 -1.14 -16.21
N SER A 189 14.81 -0.02 -15.63
CA SER A 189 14.17 0.51 -14.42
C SER A 189 12.72 0.93 -14.71
N PRO A 190 11.88 1.07 -13.67
CA PRO A 190 10.60 1.75 -13.83
C PRO A 190 10.77 3.14 -14.43
N GLY A 191 9.79 3.56 -15.21
CA GLY A 191 9.74 4.88 -15.83
C GLY A 191 8.31 5.24 -16.21
N GLY A 192 8.10 6.51 -16.54
CA GLY A 192 6.80 7.08 -16.88
C GLY A 192 6.47 8.28 -16.00
N ARG A 193 5.21 8.74 -16.08
CA ARG A 193 4.70 9.82 -15.25
C ARG A 193 4.51 9.32 -13.82
N ALA A 194 5.17 9.93 -12.87
CA ALA A 194 5.19 9.49 -11.48
C ALA A 194 5.13 10.68 -10.52
N VAL A 195 4.69 10.43 -9.29
CA VAL A 195 4.87 11.37 -8.20
C VAL A 195 6.17 11.02 -7.48
N ARG A 196 7.06 11.99 -7.35
CA ARG A 196 8.29 11.87 -6.57
C ARG A 196 8.11 12.60 -5.24
N ALA A 197 8.50 11.96 -4.14
CA ALA A 197 8.70 12.62 -2.85
C ALA A 197 10.16 12.42 -2.38
N VAL A 198 10.69 13.41 -1.65
CA VAL A 198 12.03 13.32 -1.05
C VAL A 198 11.87 12.98 0.43
N HIS A 199 12.45 11.86 0.85
CA HIS A 199 12.52 11.45 2.24
C HIS A 199 13.88 11.81 2.83
N HIS A 200 13.86 12.45 3.99
CA HIS A 200 15.03 12.70 4.82
C HIS A 200 14.93 11.88 6.10
N GLY A 201 15.87 10.97 6.32
CA GLY A 201 15.84 10.15 7.53
C GLY A 201 16.25 8.69 7.34
N SER A 202 15.96 7.89 8.36
CA SER A 202 16.24 6.45 8.33
C SER A 202 15.23 5.71 7.46
N HIS A 203 15.65 4.55 6.93
CA HIS A 203 14.74 3.67 6.18
C HIS A 203 13.48 3.29 6.97
N GLY A 204 13.60 3.11 8.30
CA GLY A 204 12.44 2.80 9.15
C GLY A 204 11.38 3.91 9.25
N SER A 205 11.71 5.15 8.85
CA SER A 205 10.76 6.27 8.81
C SER A 205 10.12 6.52 7.43
N LEU A 206 10.46 5.73 6.40
CA LEU A 206 9.88 5.84 5.05
C LEU A 206 8.36 5.69 5.03
N VAL A 207 7.81 4.85 5.89
CA VAL A 207 6.36 4.60 5.98
C VAL A 207 5.59 5.90 6.16
N SER A 208 6.06 6.78 7.04
CA SER A 208 5.38 8.07 7.28
C SER A 208 5.41 8.99 6.06
N THR A 209 6.46 8.92 5.25
CA THR A 209 6.55 9.69 3.99
C THR A 209 5.65 9.10 2.92
N TYR A 210 5.53 7.77 2.83
CA TYR A 210 4.56 7.11 1.96
C TYR A 210 3.12 7.46 2.33
N GLU A 211 2.77 7.48 3.62
CA GLU A 211 1.44 7.87 4.09
C GLU A 211 1.11 9.33 3.70
N LYS A 212 2.06 10.25 3.88
CA LYS A 212 1.90 11.65 3.45
C LYS A 212 1.79 11.77 1.94
N LEU A 213 2.59 10.99 1.19
CA LEU A 213 2.57 10.99 -0.27
C LEU A 213 1.22 10.49 -0.80
N ALA A 214 0.70 9.39 -0.26
CA ALA A 214 -0.61 8.87 -0.62
C ALA A 214 -1.73 9.88 -0.33
N ALA A 215 -1.69 10.54 0.84
CA ALA A 215 -2.64 11.58 1.20
C ALA A 215 -2.52 12.81 0.26
N TRP A 216 -1.30 13.19 -0.13
CA TRP A 216 -1.07 14.27 -1.08
C TRP A 216 -1.62 13.91 -2.48
N MET A 217 -1.37 12.70 -2.96
CA MET A 217 -1.88 12.23 -4.25
C MET A 217 -3.41 12.23 -4.27
N ALA A 218 -4.04 11.73 -3.21
CA ALA A 218 -5.49 11.75 -3.05
C ALA A 218 -6.06 13.17 -3.09
N ALA A 219 -5.45 14.10 -2.36
CA ALA A 219 -5.87 15.51 -2.34
C ALA A 219 -5.76 16.20 -3.71
N HIS A 220 -4.93 15.66 -4.61
CA HIS A 220 -4.73 16.17 -5.97
C HIS A 220 -5.45 15.34 -7.05
N GLY A 221 -6.27 14.35 -6.65
CA GLY A 221 -7.01 13.49 -7.59
C GLY A 221 -6.11 12.62 -8.46
N LEU A 222 -4.93 12.25 -7.96
CA LEU A 222 -3.98 11.41 -8.66
C LEU A 222 -4.16 9.95 -8.23
N GLU A 223 -4.30 9.05 -9.18
CA GLU A 223 -4.45 7.61 -8.92
C GLU A 223 -3.09 6.91 -8.99
N GLU A 224 -2.84 6.04 -8.01
CA GLU A 224 -1.62 5.24 -7.95
C GLU A 224 -1.65 4.14 -9.01
N GLY A 225 -0.55 3.97 -9.71
CA GLY A 225 -0.28 2.82 -10.55
C GLY A 225 0.17 1.60 -9.74
N ARG A 226 0.61 0.55 -10.43
CA ARG A 226 0.98 -0.73 -9.79
C ARG A 226 2.44 -0.81 -9.34
N THR A 227 3.23 0.22 -9.57
CA THR A 227 4.67 0.20 -9.34
C THR A 227 5.08 1.43 -8.54
N SER A 228 5.81 1.19 -7.47
CA SER A 228 6.53 2.23 -6.74
C SER A 228 8.01 1.84 -6.66
N TRP A 229 8.88 2.84 -6.50
CA TRP A 229 10.31 2.56 -6.33
C TRP A 229 11.00 3.64 -5.51
N GLU A 230 12.13 3.26 -4.95
CA GLU A 230 12.97 4.09 -4.10
C GLU A 230 14.36 4.22 -4.73
N HIS A 231 14.88 5.44 -4.89
CA HIS A 231 16.29 5.68 -5.22
C HIS A 231 17.05 6.06 -3.96
N TYR A 232 18.10 5.33 -3.66
CA TYR A 232 18.96 5.58 -2.47
C TYR A 232 20.06 6.56 -2.83
N VAL A 233 19.78 7.86 -2.67
CA VAL A 233 20.70 8.97 -3.03
C VAL A 233 21.90 8.99 -2.10
N SER A 234 21.70 8.71 -0.82
CA SER A 234 22.78 8.70 0.17
C SER A 234 23.39 7.32 0.32
N ASP A 235 24.72 7.25 0.30
CA ASP A 235 25.46 6.03 0.66
C ASP A 235 25.24 5.70 2.15
N PRO A 236 24.59 4.58 2.47
CA PRO A 236 24.30 4.21 3.86
C PRO A 236 25.53 3.91 4.69
N ALA A 237 26.69 3.62 4.07
CA ALA A 237 27.95 3.38 4.76
C ALA A 237 28.63 4.69 5.19
N ARG A 238 28.29 5.81 4.56
CA ARG A 238 28.92 7.13 4.77
C ARG A 238 28.01 8.14 5.41
N THR A 239 26.68 7.94 5.33
CA THR A 239 25.68 8.90 5.78
C THR A 239 24.96 8.40 7.03
N PRO A 240 24.97 9.17 8.14
CA PRO A 240 24.22 8.86 9.34
C PRO A 240 22.73 8.64 9.02
N PRO A 241 22.03 7.71 9.72
CA PRO A 241 20.64 7.39 9.40
C PRO A 241 19.69 8.60 9.32
N GLY A 242 19.87 9.61 10.18
CA GLY A 242 19.01 10.79 10.20
C GLY A 242 19.26 11.80 9.07
N GLU A 243 20.37 11.65 8.33
CA GLU A 243 20.78 12.55 7.23
C GLU A 243 20.64 11.91 5.85
N ARG A 244 20.15 10.66 5.81
CA ARG A 244 19.98 9.95 4.55
C ARG A 244 18.88 10.57 3.72
N VAL A 245 19.08 10.54 2.41
CA VAL A 245 18.13 11.01 1.41
C VAL A 245 17.70 9.82 0.56
N THR A 246 16.40 9.62 0.44
CA THR A 246 15.78 8.61 -0.44
C THR A 246 14.71 9.31 -1.27
N HIS A 247 14.74 9.15 -2.58
CA HIS A 247 13.66 9.58 -3.44
C HIS A 247 12.64 8.45 -3.58
N LEU A 248 11.40 8.71 -3.22
CA LEU A 248 10.27 7.81 -3.39
C LEU A 248 9.54 8.18 -4.67
N PHE A 249 9.17 7.18 -5.44
CA PHE A 249 8.39 7.36 -6.65
C PHE A 249 7.17 6.44 -6.62
N VAL A 250 6.03 6.99 -7.00
CA VAL A 250 4.79 6.24 -7.24
C VAL A 250 4.36 6.49 -8.67
N LEU A 251 4.35 5.45 -9.49
CA LEU A 251 3.87 5.54 -10.87
C LEU A 251 2.39 5.95 -10.85
N LEU A 252 2.00 6.85 -11.72
CA LEU A 252 0.61 7.22 -11.90
C LEU A 252 -0.12 6.20 -12.77
N ALA A 253 -1.39 5.97 -12.48
CA ALA A 253 -2.25 5.16 -13.34
C ALA A 253 -2.44 5.84 -14.70
N ASP A 254 -2.65 5.03 -15.76
CA ASP A 254 -2.91 5.55 -17.09
C ASP A 254 -4.19 6.40 -17.10
N GLY A 255 -4.04 7.67 -17.42
CA GLY A 255 -5.15 8.62 -17.51
C GLY A 255 -5.27 9.61 -16.33
N SER A 256 -4.34 9.56 -15.37
CA SER A 256 -4.23 10.52 -14.25
C SER A 256 -3.43 11.77 -14.63
#